data_4d21f7d0110098a317a5a0680aa281a9
#
_entry.id   4d21f7d0110098a317a5a0680aa281a9
#
_cell.length_a   1.000
_cell.length_b   1.000
_cell.length_c   1.000
_cell.angle_alpha   90.00
_cell.angle_beta   90.00
_cell.angle_gamma   90.00
#
_symmetry.space_group_name_H-M   'P 1'
#
loop_
_entity.id
_entity.type
_entity.pdbx_description
1 polymer ?
#
loop_
_entity_poly.entity_id
_entity_poly.type
_entity_poly.pdbx_seq_one_letter_code
_entity_poly.pdbx_strand_id
1 'polypeptide(L)'
;MFCLQPSSLDSVPVCGDLSPLGVYRWLAWHPDFPLLLRTATFGADMCMTTAPRPTRPPNRVPDDHTSEITAQLALERDKGWLVPLPRHLRSLASAVPLAPLQDSVEPSKVRRITDYSNRHPVLGHKRGVNAVVDVSDLEPAIMDRPDALARAIGSMSSPHLLVRDMSKAFRRLAVRWRDVPWLAFMWKDQTILDLRLPFGHAALAHIVCKLTQAIAATVDYTFGSKAKALVYVDDFILVAEPEVMLEVQHMFEAMMRDWAYPSLRPKQRALAVARPKQSG
;
A
#
# COMPACT_ATOMS: atom_id res chain seq x y z
N MET A 1 -18.01 30.82 0.36
CA MET A 1 -16.74 30.16 0.02
C MET A 1 -16.05 29.78 1.32
N PHE A 2 -16.37 28.59 1.88
CA PHE A 2 -15.72 28.12 3.09
C PHE A 2 -14.36 27.56 2.70
N CYS A 3 -13.30 28.36 2.82
CA CYS A 3 -11.95 27.84 2.90
C CYS A 3 -11.84 27.12 4.26
N LEU A 4 -12.06 25.81 4.28
CA LEU A 4 -11.63 24.99 5.42
C LEU A 4 -10.12 25.20 5.56
N GLN A 5 -9.70 25.71 6.70
CA GLN A 5 -8.28 25.85 6.98
C GLN A 5 -7.63 24.47 6.87
N PRO A 6 -6.46 24.32 6.22
CA PRO A 6 -5.79 23.02 6.03
C PRO A 6 -5.65 22.21 7.32
N SER A 7 -5.48 22.88 8.46
CA SER A 7 -5.37 22.27 9.79
C SER A 7 -6.61 21.52 10.27
N SER A 8 -7.81 21.84 9.76
CA SER A 8 -9.05 21.17 10.21
C SER A 8 -9.26 19.81 9.54
N LEU A 9 -8.82 19.63 8.31
CA LEU A 9 -8.95 18.34 7.58
C LEU A 9 -7.93 17.30 8.02
N ASP A 10 -6.78 17.73 8.56
CA ASP A 10 -5.73 16.83 9.04
C ASP A 10 -6.11 16.07 10.32
N SER A 11 -7.12 16.54 11.04
CA SER A 11 -7.63 15.93 12.26
C SER A 11 -8.95 15.16 12.08
N VAL A 12 -9.45 15.05 10.83
CA VAL A 12 -10.66 14.29 10.54
C VAL A 12 -10.29 12.81 10.38
N PRO A 13 -10.83 11.90 11.22
CA PRO A 13 -10.57 10.47 11.08
C PRO A 13 -11.05 9.94 9.73
N VAL A 14 -10.34 8.95 9.20
CA VAL A 14 -10.68 8.25 7.97
C VAL A 14 -11.19 6.85 8.26
N CYS A 15 -12.07 6.35 7.42
CA CYS A 15 -12.49 4.96 7.47
C CYS A 15 -11.57 4.12 6.58
N GLY A 16 -10.44 3.66 7.17
CA GLY A 16 -9.49 2.76 6.53
C GLY A 16 -9.66 1.31 6.97
N ASP A 17 -9.00 0.39 6.28
CA ASP A 17 -8.96 -1.02 6.72
C ASP A 17 -7.87 -1.23 7.78
N LEU A 18 -6.93 -0.29 7.94
CA LEU A 18 -5.92 -0.33 8.99
C LEU A 18 -6.52 0.12 10.31
N SER A 19 -6.60 -0.79 11.27
CA SER A 19 -7.17 -0.52 12.60
C SER A 19 -6.19 0.23 13.50
N PRO A 20 -6.54 1.42 14.04
CA PRO A 20 -5.71 2.11 15.03
C PRO A 20 -5.47 1.27 16.30
N LEU A 21 -6.46 0.49 16.71
CA LEU A 21 -6.33 -0.41 17.87
C LEU A 21 -5.36 -1.55 17.58
N GLY A 22 -5.39 -2.12 16.36
CA GLY A 22 -4.44 -3.14 15.93
C GLY A 22 -3.01 -2.60 15.88
N VAL A 23 -2.82 -1.39 15.36
CA VAL A 23 -1.52 -0.71 15.35
C VAL A 23 -1.02 -0.49 16.78
N TYR A 24 -1.89 0.00 17.68
CA TYR A 24 -1.52 0.18 19.08
C TYR A 24 -1.12 -1.14 19.75
N ARG A 25 -1.90 -2.19 19.59
CA ARG A 25 -1.68 -3.50 20.21
C ARG A 25 -0.33 -4.11 19.82
N TRP A 26 0.04 -4.03 18.54
CA TRP A 26 1.18 -4.75 18.00
C TRP A 26 2.44 -3.91 17.85
N LEU A 27 2.30 -2.59 17.68
CA LEU A 27 3.41 -1.70 17.32
C LEU A 27 3.70 -0.60 18.33
N ALA A 28 3.06 -0.58 19.51
CA ALA A 28 3.27 0.47 20.52
C ALA A 28 4.75 0.60 20.96
N TRP A 29 5.53 -0.45 20.80
CA TRP A 29 6.98 -0.50 21.09
C TRP A 29 7.85 0.01 19.94
N HIS A 30 7.31 0.06 18.72
CA HIS A 30 8.07 0.35 17.49
C HIS A 30 8.38 1.85 17.36
N PRO A 31 9.60 2.26 16.91
CA PRO A 31 9.94 3.68 16.74
C PRO A 31 8.96 4.45 15.85
N ASP A 32 8.46 3.82 14.79
CA ASP A 32 7.51 4.43 13.85
C ASP A 32 6.05 4.38 14.35
N PHE A 33 5.80 3.91 15.57
CA PHE A 33 4.44 3.80 16.11
C PHE A 33 3.61 5.09 15.99
N PRO A 34 4.14 6.30 16.32
CA PRO A 34 3.36 7.53 16.20
C PRO A 34 2.91 7.81 14.75
N LEU A 35 3.79 7.55 13.77
CA LEU A 35 3.49 7.70 12.35
C LEU A 35 2.43 6.70 11.90
N LEU A 36 2.59 5.43 12.28
CA LEU A 36 1.68 4.34 11.88
C LEU A 36 0.30 4.51 12.52
N LEU A 37 0.23 4.92 13.79
CA LEU A 37 -1.03 5.21 14.47
C LEU A 37 -1.74 6.41 13.83
N ARG A 38 -1.00 7.47 13.49
CA ARG A 38 -1.55 8.62 12.77
C ARG A 38 -2.09 8.22 11.40
N THR A 39 -1.35 7.39 10.65
CA THR A 39 -1.78 6.87 9.35
C THR A 39 -3.05 6.02 9.47
N ALA A 40 -3.14 5.18 10.49
CA ALA A 40 -4.33 4.36 10.75
C ALA A 40 -5.56 5.20 11.12
N THR A 41 -5.36 6.31 11.85
CA THR A 41 -6.45 7.14 12.37
C THR A 41 -6.91 8.19 11.34
N PHE A 42 -5.97 8.88 10.72
CA PHE A 42 -6.25 10.05 9.88
C PHE A 42 -5.95 9.84 8.40
N GLY A 43 -5.43 8.68 8.03
CA GLY A 43 -5.01 8.35 6.68
C GLY A 43 -3.56 8.71 6.38
N ALA A 44 -3.07 8.12 5.30
CA ALA A 44 -1.73 8.34 4.79
C ALA A 44 -1.55 9.77 4.27
N ASP A 45 -0.42 10.36 4.60
CA ASP A 45 0.02 11.64 4.06
C ASP A 45 0.61 11.43 2.66
N MET A 46 0.00 12.05 1.66
CA MET A 46 0.51 11.96 0.29
C MET A 46 1.62 12.98 0.00
N CYS A 47 2.06 13.73 1.01
CA CYS A 47 3.18 14.68 0.93
C CYS A 47 3.00 15.75 -0.16
N MET A 48 1.75 16.21 -0.36
CA MET A 48 1.43 17.22 -1.37
C MET A 48 1.89 18.61 -0.93
N THR A 49 2.68 19.29 -1.77
CA THR A 49 3.25 20.62 -1.46
C THR A 49 2.38 21.79 -1.90
N THR A 50 1.33 21.53 -2.69
CA THR A 50 0.46 22.56 -3.23
C THR A 50 -1.01 22.18 -3.08
N ALA A 51 -1.92 23.16 -3.26
CA ALA A 51 -3.34 22.88 -3.35
C ALA A 51 -3.73 22.24 -4.70
N PRO A 52 -4.73 21.34 -4.75
CA PRO A 52 -5.17 20.70 -5.98
C PRO A 52 -5.69 21.77 -6.98
N ARG A 53 -5.41 21.53 -8.26
CA ARG A 53 -5.87 22.39 -9.35
C ARG A 53 -6.72 21.56 -10.31
N PRO A 54 -7.90 22.04 -10.71
CA PRO A 54 -8.81 21.28 -11.54
C PRO A 54 -8.21 20.88 -12.88
N THR A 55 -8.26 19.59 -13.19
CA THR A 55 -7.87 19.03 -14.49
C THR A 55 -8.80 17.90 -14.88
N ARG A 56 -8.89 17.63 -16.19
CA ARG A 56 -9.72 16.57 -16.76
C ARG A 56 -9.02 15.97 -17.98
N PRO A 57 -7.92 15.25 -17.79
CA PRO A 57 -7.25 14.59 -18.89
C PRO A 57 -8.11 13.43 -19.42
N PRO A 58 -8.06 13.15 -20.73
CA PRO A 58 -8.70 11.96 -21.29
C PRO A 58 -8.07 10.70 -20.75
N ASN A 59 -8.88 9.65 -20.56
CA ASN A 59 -8.37 8.33 -20.24
C ASN A 59 -7.61 7.73 -21.42
N ARG A 60 -6.72 6.81 -21.10
CA ARG A 60 -5.92 6.04 -22.06
C ARG A 60 -6.29 4.55 -22.03
N VAL A 61 -7.54 4.27 -21.74
CA VAL A 61 -8.07 2.90 -21.69
C VAL A 61 -8.68 2.59 -23.05
N PRO A 62 -8.12 1.61 -23.79
CA PRO A 62 -8.69 1.11 -25.01
C PRO A 62 -10.08 0.47 -24.79
N ASP A 63 -10.89 0.40 -25.84
CA ASP A 63 -12.27 -0.09 -25.75
C ASP A 63 -12.36 -1.55 -25.29
N ASP A 64 -11.42 -2.39 -25.70
CA ASP A 64 -11.33 -3.81 -25.31
C ASP A 64 -11.09 -4.03 -23.81
N HIS A 65 -10.50 -3.06 -23.11
CA HIS A 65 -10.29 -3.11 -21.65
C HIS A 65 -11.34 -2.36 -20.82
N THR A 66 -12.26 -1.67 -21.47
CA THR A 66 -13.25 -0.79 -20.79
C THR A 66 -14.20 -1.59 -19.89
N SER A 67 -14.63 -2.78 -20.30
CA SER A 67 -15.53 -3.63 -19.51
C SER A 67 -14.85 -4.11 -18.22
N GLU A 68 -13.60 -4.56 -18.32
CA GLU A 68 -12.82 -5.06 -17.18
C GLU A 68 -12.50 -3.96 -16.19
N ILE A 69 -12.03 -2.80 -16.64
CA ILE A 69 -11.78 -1.63 -15.78
C ILE A 69 -13.09 -1.18 -15.12
N THR A 70 -14.22 -1.17 -15.84
CA THR A 70 -15.53 -0.83 -15.25
C THR A 70 -15.90 -1.79 -14.12
N ALA A 71 -15.69 -3.09 -14.30
CA ALA A 71 -15.97 -4.09 -13.26
C ALA A 71 -15.06 -3.91 -12.03
N GLN A 72 -13.77 -3.63 -12.24
CA GLN A 72 -12.84 -3.33 -11.13
C GLN A 72 -13.27 -2.11 -10.34
N LEU A 73 -13.66 -1.02 -11.03
CA LEU A 73 -14.13 0.21 -10.40
C LEU A 73 -15.44 0.00 -9.63
N ALA A 74 -16.36 -0.80 -10.15
CA ALA A 74 -17.61 -1.16 -9.46
C ALA A 74 -17.31 -1.88 -8.14
N LEU A 75 -16.44 -2.90 -8.16
CA LEU A 75 -16.04 -3.63 -6.95
C LEU A 75 -15.34 -2.75 -5.90
N GLU A 76 -14.56 -1.76 -6.33
CA GLU A 76 -13.91 -0.83 -5.41
C GLU A 76 -14.90 0.22 -4.86
N ARG A 77 -15.86 0.65 -5.67
CA ARG A 77 -16.94 1.53 -5.22
C ARG A 77 -17.83 0.84 -4.20
N ASP A 78 -18.20 -0.43 -4.42
CA ASP A 78 -19.03 -1.21 -3.49
C ASP A 78 -18.32 -1.40 -2.13
N LYS A 79 -16.99 -1.34 -2.11
CA LYS A 79 -16.19 -1.31 -0.87
C LYS A 79 -16.09 0.08 -0.24
N GLY A 80 -16.66 1.11 -0.83
CA GLY A 80 -16.52 2.48 -0.36
C GLY A 80 -15.11 3.07 -0.56
N TRP A 81 -14.30 2.49 -1.45
CA TRP A 81 -12.95 2.99 -1.74
C TRP A 81 -12.96 4.11 -2.77
N LEU A 82 -14.00 4.16 -3.60
CA LEU A 82 -14.20 5.15 -4.65
C LEU A 82 -15.51 5.91 -4.42
N VAL A 83 -15.48 7.22 -4.57
CA VAL A 83 -16.66 8.08 -4.41
C VAL A 83 -16.84 8.97 -5.62
N PRO A 84 -18.00 8.88 -6.30
CA PRO A 84 -18.32 9.84 -7.38
C PRO A 84 -18.46 11.25 -6.84
N LEU A 85 -17.74 12.19 -7.45
CA LEU A 85 -17.82 13.61 -7.09
C LEU A 85 -18.99 14.27 -7.82
N PRO A 86 -19.92 14.93 -7.12
CA PRO A 86 -21.01 15.70 -7.74
C PRO A 86 -20.49 16.71 -8.77
N ARG A 87 -21.25 16.92 -9.87
CA ARG A 87 -20.81 17.78 -10.99
C ARG A 87 -20.41 19.17 -10.56
N HIS A 88 -21.13 19.79 -9.62
CA HIS A 88 -20.88 21.14 -9.14
C HIS A 88 -19.60 21.27 -8.28
N LEU A 89 -19.06 20.15 -7.77
CA LEU A 89 -17.83 20.11 -6.97
C LEU A 89 -16.58 19.70 -7.77
N ARG A 90 -16.72 19.45 -9.08
CA ARG A 90 -15.60 18.97 -9.92
C ARG A 90 -14.41 19.92 -9.98
N SER A 91 -14.62 21.21 -9.74
CA SER A 91 -13.54 22.19 -9.66
C SER A 91 -12.65 22.06 -8.43
N LEU A 92 -13.00 21.21 -7.47
CA LEU A 92 -12.22 20.97 -6.27
C LEU A 92 -11.19 19.84 -6.43
N ALA A 93 -11.20 19.10 -7.54
CA ALA A 93 -10.37 17.93 -7.74
C ALA A 93 -9.44 18.04 -8.94
N SER A 94 -8.23 17.53 -8.78
CA SER A 94 -7.23 17.33 -9.84
C SER A 94 -7.36 15.89 -10.36
N ALA A 95 -8.06 15.72 -11.49
CA ALA A 95 -8.18 14.41 -12.09
C ALA A 95 -6.93 14.05 -12.90
N VAL A 96 -6.53 12.80 -12.83
CA VAL A 96 -5.44 12.19 -13.62
C VAL A 96 -6.00 11.10 -14.53
N PRO A 97 -5.32 10.75 -15.64
CA PRO A 97 -5.82 9.73 -16.56
C PRO A 97 -5.66 8.33 -15.97
N LEU A 98 -6.58 7.46 -16.34
CA LEU A 98 -6.43 6.02 -16.16
C LEU A 98 -5.78 5.39 -17.38
N ALA A 99 -4.98 4.34 -17.14
CA ALA A 99 -4.43 3.47 -18.16
C ALA A 99 -4.56 2.00 -17.72
N PRO A 100 -4.70 1.05 -18.64
CA PRO A 100 -4.56 -0.36 -18.33
C PRO A 100 -3.08 -0.73 -18.27
N LEU A 101 -2.73 -1.64 -17.37
CA LEU A 101 -1.47 -2.36 -17.40
C LEU A 101 -1.81 -3.84 -17.53
N GLN A 102 -1.40 -4.42 -18.65
CA GLN A 102 -1.51 -5.85 -18.87
C GLN A 102 -0.42 -6.56 -18.05
N ASP A 103 -0.81 -7.62 -17.36
CA ASP A 103 0.15 -8.42 -16.59
C ASP A 103 1.05 -9.21 -17.57
N SER A 104 2.37 -9.18 -17.35
CA SER A 104 3.32 -9.85 -18.23
C SER A 104 3.31 -11.38 -18.10
N VAL A 105 2.88 -11.89 -16.96
CA VAL A 105 2.81 -13.34 -16.65
C VAL A 105 1.43 -13.89 -16.98
N GLU A 106 0.38 -13.12 -16.70
CA GLU A 106 -1.02 -13.46 -17.01
C GLU A 106 -1.63 -12.41 -17.93
N PRO A 107 -1.43 -12.51 -19.27
CA PRO A 107 -1.89 -11.49 -20.22
C PRO A 107 -3.41 -11.22 -20.20
N SER A 108 -4.21 -12.17 -19.72
CA SER A 108 -5.65 -11.99 -19.50
C SER A 108 -5.98 -11.08 -18.31
N LYS A 109 -5.00 -10.78 -17.45
CA LYS A 109 -5.18 -9.95 -16.26
C LYS A 109 -4.77 -8.53 -16.54
N VAL A 110 -5.76 -7.65 -16.58
CA VAL A 110 -5.54 -6.21 -16.75
C VAL A 110 -5.65 -5.52 -15.40
N ARG A 111 -4.67 -4.70 -15.06
CA ARG A 111 -4.68 -3.87 -13.86
C ARG A 111 -4.94 -2.42 -14.23
N ARG A 112 -5.78 -1.76 -13.47
CA ARG A 112 -5.95 -0.31 -13.56
C ARG A 112 -4.74 0.40 -12.98
N ILE A 113 -4.17 1.32 -13.73
CA ILE A 113 -3.14 2.26 -13.26
C ILE A 113 -3.70 3.68 -13.32
N THR A 114 -3.38 4.45 -12.31
CA THR A 114 -3.62 5.89 -12.26
C THR A 114 -2.30 6.60 -12.57
N ASP A 115 -2.25 7.36 -13.68
CA ASP A 115 -1.01 7.95 -14.18
C ASP A 115 -0.72 9.31 -13.53
N TYR A 116 -0.17 9.28 -12.32
CA TYR A 116 0.24 10.47 -11.57
C TYR A 116 1.46 11.19 -12.15
N SER A 117 2.16 10.56 -13.09
CA SER A 117 3.30 11.17 -13.80
C SER A 117 2.87 11.82 -15.11
N ASN A 118 1.59 11.68 -15.50
CA ASN A 118 1.07 12.33 -16.69
C ASN A 118 1.18 13.85 -16.60
N ARG A 119 1.54 14.47 -17.72
CA ARG A 119 1.68 15.93 -17.82
C ARG A 119 0.39 16.62 -17.38
N HIS A 120 0.52 17.47 -16.38
CA HIS A 120 -0.61 18.22 -15.82
C HIS A 120 -0.66 19.62 -16.46
N PRO A 121 -1.71 19.97 -17.18
CA PRO A 121 -1.74 21.22 -17.97
C PRO A 121 -1.58 22.48 -17.12
N VAL A 122 -1.96 22.44 -15.85
CA VAL A 122 -1.88 23.59 -14.93
C VAL A 122 -0.56 23.64 -14.15
N LEU A 123 0.12 22.50 -13.98
CA LEU A 123 1.43 22.41 -13.30
C LEU A 123 2.60 22.63 -14.27
N GLY A 124 2.29 22.91 -15.54
CA GLY A 124 3.26 23.08 -16.63
C GLY A 124 3.46 21.82 -17.45
N HIS A 125 3.88 21.99 -18.71
CA HIS A 125 3.93 20.93 -19.72
C HIS A 125 4.80 19.70 -19.41
N LYS A 126 5.56 19.72 -18.31
CA LYS A 126 6.49 18.65 -17.97
C LYS A 126 6.26 18.01 -16.58
N ARG A 127 5.26 18.46 -15.82
CA ARG A 127 5.09 18.03 -14.42
C ARG A 127 3.75 17.38 -14.20
N GLY A 128 3.75 16.11 -13.79
CA GLY A 128 2.59 15.40 -13.28
C GLY A 128 2.34 15.69 -11.79
N VAL A 129 1.33 15.06 -11.21
CA VAL A 129 1.02 15.15 -9.77
C VAL A 129 2.23 14.73 -8.93
N ASN A 130 2.96 13.71 -9.33
CA ASN A 130 4.17 13.25 -8.63
C ASN A 130 5.27 14.33 -8.52
N ALA A 131 5.26 15.37 -9.36
CA ALA A 131 6.26 16.43 -9.30
C ALA A 131 5.97 17.50 -8.21
N VAL A 132 4.79 17.45 -7.59
CA VAL A 132 4.41 18.30 -6.44
C VAL A 132 4.29 17.48 -5.15
N VAL A 133 4.85 16.29 -5.14
CA VAL A 133 5.01 15.44 -3.96
C VAL A 133 6.41 15.64 -3.42
N ASP A 134 6.53 15.99 -2.16
CA ASP A 134 7.82 16.09 -1.46
C ASP A 134 7.96 14.92 -0.50
N VAL A 135 8.86 14.02 -0.84
CA VAL A 135 9.18 12.85 -0.02
C VAL A 135 10.48 13.01 0.75
N SER A 136 11.06 14.21 0.77
CA SER A 136 12.36 14.47 1.43
C SER A 136 12.34 14.19 2.93
N ASP A 137 11.18 14.39 3.57
CA ASP A 137 10.98 14.11 4.98
C ASP A 137 10.64 12.63 5.28
N LEU A 138 10.41 11.83 4.22
CA LEU A 138 10.17 10.40 4.37
C LEU A 138 11.50 9.65 4.30
N GLU A 139 11.69 8.74 5.23
CA GLU A 139 12.83 7.82 5.11
C GLU A 139 12.73 7.00 3.83
N PRO A 140 13.87 6.63 3.22
CA PRO A 140 13.88 5.79 2.03
C PRO A 140 13.06 4.50 2.23
N ALA A 141 12.31 4.12 1.20
CA ALA A 141 11.65 2.81 1.18
C ALA A 141 12.74 1.73 1.12
N ILE A 142 12.99 1.07 2.26
CA ILE A 142 13.95 -0.02 2.35
C ILE A 142 13.19 -1.33 2.09
N MET A 143 13.78 -2.20 1.31
CA MET A 143 13.29 -3.55 1.05
C MET A 143 14.42 -4.53 1.35
N ASP A 144 14.05 -5.68 1.88
CA ASP A 144 15.04 -6.72 2.12
C ASP A 144 15.60 -7.27 0.81
N ARG A 145 16.89 -7.52 0.82
CA ARG A 145 17.62 -8.01 -0.35
C ARG A 145 17.84 -9.52 -0.24
N PRO A 146 18.10 -10.20 -1.36
CA PRO A 146 18.33 -11.65 -1.33
C PRO A 146 19.46 -12.11 -0.38
N ASP A 147 20.46 -11.24 -0.15
CA ASP A 147 21.54 -11.53 0.80
C ASP A 147 21.04 -11.52 2.26
N ALA A 148 20.02 -10.74 2.60
CA ALA A 148 19.38 -10.79 3.92
C ALA A 148 18.68 -12.14 4.13
N LEU A 149 18.01 -12.68 3.12
CA LEU A 149 17.41 -14.01 3.16
C LEU A 149 18.48 -15.10 3.34
N ALA A 150 19.57 -15.02 2.59
CA ALA A 150 20.67 -15.97 2.71
C ALA A 150 21.29 -15.95 4.12
N ARG A 151 21.46 -14.76 4.73
CA ARG A 151 21.93 -14.63 6.12
C ARG A 151 20.94 -15.23 7.11
N ALA A 152 19.64 -14.96 6.96
CA ALA A 152 18.60 -15.49 7.83
C ALA A 152 18.59 -17.03 7.81
N ILE A 153 18.65 -17.64 6.62
CA ILE A 153 18.75 -19.08 6.45
C ILE A 153 20.05 -19.63 7.07
N GLY A 154 21.18 -18.95 6.83
CA GLY A 154 22.50 -19.39 7.33
C GLY A 154 22.67 -19.29 8.85
N SER A 155 21.88 -18.44 9.53
CA SER A 155 21.94 -18.23 10.98
C SER A 155 21.13 -19.25 11.79
N MET A 156 20.34 -20.11 11.14
CA MET A 156 19.48 -21.11 11.80
C MET A 156 19.98 -22.54 11.52
N SER A 157 19.65 -23.46 12.43
CA SER A 157 20.08 -24.85 12.33
C SER A 157 19.28 -25.64 11.30
N SER A 158 17.97 -25.45 11.28
CA SER A 158 17.02 -26.16 10.40
C SER A 158 15.92 -25.21 9.92
N PRO A 159 16.26 -24.17 9.13
CA PRO A 159 15.32 -23.13 8.77
C PRO A 159 14.15 -23.63 7.93
N HIS A 160 12.94 -23.33 8.37
CA HIS A 160 11.72 -23.45 7.58
C HIS A 160 11.34 -22.08 7.01
N LEU A 161 10.78 -22.06 5.81
CA LEU A 161 10.35 -20.85 5.13
C LEU A 161 8.84 -20.85 4.89
N LEU A 162 8.22 -19.72 5.15
CA LEU A 162 6.80 -19.49 4.89
C LEU A 162 6.64 -18.17 4.15
N VAL A 163 6.06 -18.20 2.93
CA VAL A 163 5.80 -16.99 2.15
C VAL A 163 4.35 -16.56 2.32
N ARG A 164 4.16 -15.27 2.57
CA ARG A 164 2.84 -14.64 2.71
C ARG A 164 2.76 -13.38 1.85
N ASP A 165 1.65 -13.22 1.16
CA ASP A 165 1.33 -12.04 0.35
C ASP A 165 0.23 -11.22 1.03
N MET A 166 0.44 -9.91 1.17
CA MET A 166 -0.58 -8.99 1.68
C MET A 166 -1.47 -8.55 0.53
N SER A 167 -2.59 -9.24 0.37
CA SER A 167 -3.52 -8.95 -0.72
C SER A 167 -3.99 -7.50 -0.72
N LYS A 168 -3.72 -6.79 -1.82
CA LYS A 168 -4.10 -5.38 -2.03
C LYS A 168 -3.58 -4.44 -0.94
N ALA A 169 -2.36 -4.67 -0.43
CA ALA A 169 -1.75 -3.93 0.67
C ALA A 169 -1.96 -2.41 0.56
N PHE A 170 -1.64 -1.85 -0.61
CA PHE A 170 -1.77 -0.41 -0.87
C PHE A 170 -3.22 0.09 -0.75
N ARG A 171 -4.16 -0.66 -1.34
CA ARG A 171 -5.58 -0.28 -1.39
C ARG A 171 -6.31 -0.34 -0.05
N ARG A 172 -5.66 -0.89 0.99
CA ARG A 172 -6.24 -0.96 2.34
C ARG A 172 -5.94 0.26 3.18
N LEU A 173 -4.92 1.03 2.82
CA LEU A 173 -4.61 2.27 3.50
C LEU A 173 -5.48 3.41 2.96
N ALA A 174 -6.18 4.08 3.86
CA ALA A 174 -6.92 5.30 3.52
C ALA A 174 -5.95 6.47 3.35
N VAL A 175 -6.36 7.46 2.57
CA VAL A 175 -5.64 8.72 2.37
C VAL A 175 -6.28 9.81 3.20
N ARG A 176 -5.50 10.75 3.69
CA ARG A 176 -6.02 11.93 4.41
C ARG A 176 -6.97 12.73 3.54
N TRP A 177 -8.02 13.26 4.15
CA TRP A 177 -9.08 14.00 3.45
C TRP A 177 -8.53 15.18 2.62
N ARG A 178 -7.53 15.89 3.11
CA ARG A 178 -6.95 17.03 2.38
C ARG A 178 -6.25 16.63 1.08
N ASP A 179 -5.76 15.38 1.00
CA ASP A 179 -5.01 14.88 -0.16
C ASP A 179 -5.91 14.16 -1.18
N VAL A 180 -7.10 13.72 -0.77
CA VAL A 180 -8.06 13.03 -1.65
C VAL A 180 -8.36 13.78 -2.95
N PRO A 181 -8.50 15.13 -2.99
CA PRO A 181 -8.74 15.85 -4.23
C PRO A 181 -7.64 15.69 -5.29
N TRP A 182 -6.41 15.30 -4.91
CA TRP A 182 -5.32 15.00 -5.83
C TRP A 182 -5.41 13.58 -6.44
N LEU A 183 -6.23 12.70 -5.87
CA LEU A 183 -6.35 11.31 -6.25
C LEU A 183 -7.60 11.04 -7.10
N ALA A 184 -8.13 12.09 -7.72
CA ALA A 184 -9.28 11.97 -8.60
C ALA A 184 -8.88 11.43 -9.98
N PHE A 185 -9.83 10.78 -10.63
CA PHE A 185 -9.72 10.38 -12.03
C PHE A 185 -11.09 10.51 -12.73
N MET A 186 -11.08 10.51 -14.05
CA MET A 186 -12.30 10.53 -14.86
C MET A 186 -12.68 9.11 -15.27
N TRP A 187 -13.98 8.78 -15.21
CA TRP A 187 -14.52 7.56 -15.82
C TRP A 187 -15.94 7.80 -16.32
N LYS A 188 -16.19 7.61 -17.62
CA LYS A 188 -17.52 7.81 -18.24
C LYS A 188 -18.15 9.13 -17.81
N ASP A 189 -17.48 10.24 -18.06
CA ASP A 189 -17.91 11.62 -17.70
C ASP A 189 -18.13 11.89 -16.20
N GLN A 190 -17.78 10.96 -15.34
CA GLN A 190 -17.81 11.11 -13.90
C GLN A 190 -16.40 11.40 -13.37
N THR A 191 -16.26 12.40 -12.48
CA THR A 191 -15.08 12.54 -11.64
C THR A 191 -15.24 11.62 -10.44
N ILE A 192 -14.27 10.77 -10.19
CA ILE A 192 -14.27 9.80 -9.09
C ILE A 192 -13.09 10.13 -8.19
N LEU A 193 -13.34 10.26 -6.89
CA LEU A 193 -12.32 10.40 -5.87
C LEU A 193 -11.86 9.01 -5.42
N ASP A 194 -10.56 8.83 -5.32
CA ASP A 194 -9.95 7.64 -4.74
C ASP A 194 -9.58 7.91 -3.28
N LEU A 195 -10.21 7.18 -2.36
CA LEU A 195 -10.00 7.34 -0.92
C LEU A 195 -8.89 6.44 -0.37
N ARG A 196 -8.25 5.67 -1.23
CA ARG A 196 -7.22 4.69 -0.88
C ARG A 196 -5.91 4.98 -1.56
N LEU A 197 -4.81 4.51 -0.99
CA LEU A 197 -3.49 4.64 -1.62
C LEU A 197 -3.50 4.04 -3.03
N PRO A 198 -3.28 4.86 -4.06
CA PRO A 198 -3.31 4.40 -5.44
C PRO A 198 -1.92 3.97 -5.90
N PHE A 199 -1.87 3.00 -6.82
CA PHE A 199 -0.63 2.68 -7.51
C PHE A 199 -0.13 3.86 -8.35
N GLY A 200 1.21 4.05 -8.37
CA GLY A 200 1.87 5.06 -9.18
C GLY A 200 2.13 6.41 -8.50
N HIS A 201 1.66 6.61 -7.27
CA HIS A 201 1.96 7.82 -6.51
C HIS A 201 3.33 7.74 -5.82
N ALA A 202 4.11 8.83 -5.84
CA ALA A 202 5.51 8.83 -5.37
C ALA A 202 5.68 8.50 -3.89
N ALA A 203 4.77 8.93 -3.00
CA ALA A 203 4.84 8.63 -1.57
C ALA A 203 4.45 7.18 -1.21
N LEU A 204 3.85 6.44 -2.15
CA LEU A 204 3.25 5.12 -1.88
C LEU A 204 4.23 4.13 -1.27
N ALA A 205 5.39 3.95 -1.91
CA ALA A 205 6.38 2.96 -1.49
C ALA A 205 6.91 3.26 -0.07
N HIS A 206 7.16 4.54 0.24
CA HIS A 206 7.63 4.95 1.56
C HIS A 206 6.64 4.57 2.66
N ILE A 207 5.35 4.89 2.46
CA ILE A 207 4.30 4.65 3.45
C ILE A 207 4.11 3.15 3.70
N VAL A 208 4.02 2.37 2.62
CA VAL A 208 3.77 0.93 2.73
C VAL A 208 4.97 0.18 3.27
N CYS A 209 6.19 0.50 2.82
CA CYS A 209 7.39 -0.14 3.35
C CYS A 209 7.58 0.13 4.84
N LYS A 210 7.25 1.32 5.34
CA LYS A 210 7.25 1.58 6.80
C LYS A 210 6.32 0.65 7.56
N LEU A 211 5.10 0.47 7.07
CA LEU A 211 4.13 -0.43 7.70
C LEU A 211 4.62 -1.89 7.65
N THR A 212 5.03 -2.37 6.47
CA THR A 212 5.42 -3.77 6.32
C THR A 212 6.73 -4.10 7.03
N GLN A 213 7.65 -3.16 7.12
CA GLN A 213 8.87 -3.30 7.95
C GLN A 213 8.55 -3.37 9.44
N ALA A 214 7.61 -2.55 9.95
CA ALA A 214 7.19 -2.63 11.34
C ALA A 214 6.53 -3.98 11.67
N ILE A 215 5.79 -4.55 10.71
CA ILE A 215 5.26 -5.93 10.82
C ILE A 215 6.39 -6.94 10.93
N ALA A 216 7.36 -6.89 10.01
CA ALA A 216 8.49 -7.79 10.01
C ALA A 216 9.30 -7.67 11.32
N ALA A 217 9.58 -6.43 11.75
CA ALA A 217 10.29 -6.17 13.00
C ALA A 217 9.57 -6.74 14.23
N THR A 218 8.23 -6.86 14.21
CA THR A 218 7.48 -7.46 15.31
C THR A 218 7.76 -8.97 15.44
N VAL A 219 7.91 -9.68 14.34
CA VAL A 219 8.33 -11.09 14.33
C VAL A 219 9.72 -11.20 14.93
N ASP A 220 10.67 -10.40 14.43
CA ASP A 220 12.05 -10.38 14.89
C ASP A 220 12.17 -10.09 16.40
N TYR A 221 11.41 -9.11 16.88
CA TYR A 221 11.36 -8.71 18.28
C TYR A 221 10.82 -9.82 19.18
N THR A 222 9.76 -10.52 18.71
CA THR A 222 9.08 -11.53 19.52
C THR A 222 9.88 -12.83 19.62
N PHE A 223 10.51 -13.26 18.54
CA PHE A 223 11.15 -14.60 18.46
C PHE A 223 12.68 -14.54 18.51
N GLY A 224 13.29 -13.36 18.46
CA GLY A 224 14.74 -13.18 18.54
C GLY A 224 15.48 -13.94 17.45
N SER A 225 16.49 -14.71 17.83
CA SER A 225 17.31 -15.50 16.89
C SER A 225 16.60 -16.71 16.30
N LYS A 226 15.43 -17.11 16.81
CA LYS A 226 14.69 -18.29 16.36
C LYS A 226 13.81 -18.04 15.15
N ALA A 227 13.49 -16.78 14.85
CA ALA A 227 12.76 -16.41 13.65
C ALA A 227 13.24 -15.08 13.08
N LYS A 228 13.06 -14.91 11.77
CA LYS A 228 13.33 -13.68 11.03
C LYS A 228 12.22 -13.47 10.01
N ALA A 229 11.69 -12.26 9.94
CA ALA A 229 10.80 -11.85 8.87
C ALA A 229 11.53 -10.93 7.92
N LEU A 230 11.41 -11.19 6.63
CA LEU A 230 11.91 -10.33 5.57
C LEU A 230 10.73 -9.86 4.74
N VAL A 231 10.83 -8.66 4.20
CA VAL A 231 9.75 -8.07 3.45
C VAL A 231 10.24 -7.39 2.17
N TYR A 232 9.55 -7.69 1.08
CA TYR A 232 9.71 -6.99 -0.18
C TYR A 232 8.37 -6.40 -0.59
N VAL A 233 8.17 -5.13 -0.30
CA VAL A 233 6.92 -4.36 -0.48
C VAL A 233 5.76 -4.97 0.31
N ASP A 234 5.03 -5.91 -0.26
CA ASP A 234 3.85 -6.59 0.28
C ASP A 234 4.03 -8.12 0.43
N ASP A 235 5.15 -8.65 -0.06
CA ASP A 235 5.53 -10.06 0.09
C ASP A 235 6.37 -10.25 1.36
N PHE A 236 5.94 -11.12 2.26
CA PHE A 236 6.67 -11.51 3.46
C PHE A 236 7.28 -12.90 3.31
N ILE A 237 8.54 -13.03 3.72
CA ILE A 237 9.23 -14.32 3.87
C ILE A 237 9.54 -14.48 5.34
N LEU A 238 8.84 -15.41 5.99
CA LEU A 238 9.09 -15.80 7.38
C LEU A 238 10.06 -16.97 7.39
N VAL A 239 11.18 -16.82 8.06
CA VAL A 239 12.19 -17.86 8.26
C VAL A 239 12.23 -18.18 9.74
N ALA A 240 12.08 -19.44 10.13
CA ALA A 240 12.10 -19.81 11.54
C ALA A 240 12.60 -21.22 11.74
N GLU A 241 13.09 -21.49 12.96
CA GLU A 241 13.34 -22.86 13.41
C GLU A 241 12.02 -23.65 13.49
N PRO A 242 12.04 -24.99 13.25
CA PRO A 242 10.83 -25.81 13.16
C PRO A 242 9.92 -25.71 14.37
N GLU A 243 10.51 -25.63 15.56
CA GLU A 243 9.81 -25.63 16.85
C GLU A 243 8.98 -24.36 17.07
N VAL A 244 9.31 -23.23 16.41
CA VAL A 244 8.59 -21.97 16.57
C VAL A 244 7.82 -21.55 15.31
N MET A 245 7.99 -22.22 14.18
CA MET A 245 7.37 -21.82 12.90
C MET A 245 5.85 -21.70 13.00
N LEU A 246 5.19 -22.62 13.70
CA LEU A 246 3.73 -22.56 13.87
C LEU A 246 3.29 -21.36 14.72
N GLU A 247 4.05 -21.01 15.75
CA GLU A 247 3.78 -19.84 16.59
C GLU A 247 4.01 -18.55 15.80
N VAL A 248 5.08 -18.48 15.01
CA VAL A 248 5.36 -17.36 14.09
C VAL A 248 4.20 -17.16 13.13
N GLN A 249 3.72 -18.25 12.52
CA GLN A 249 2.57 -18.18 11.60
C GLN A 249 1.31 -17.67 12.32
N HIS A 250 0.98 -18.24 13.48
CA HIS A 250 -0.23 -17.86 14.24
C HIS A 250 -0.17 -16.38 14.68
N MET A 251 0.99 -15.92 15.16
CA MET A 251 1.18 -14.53 15.53
C MET A 251 1.02 -13.61 14.32
N PHE A 252 1.67 -13.93 13.20
CA PHE A 252 1.57 -13.15 11.98
C PHE A 252 0.12 -13.05 11.48
N GLU A 253 -0.61 -14.17 11.47
CA GLU A 253 -2.02 -14.22 11.08
C GLU A 253 -2.93 -13.46 12.05
N ALA A 254 -2.63 -13.50 13.36
CA ALA A 254 -3.36 -12.71 14.37
C ALA A 254 -3.15 -11.22 14.17
N MET A 255 -1.91 -10.79 13.93
CA MET A 255 -1.57 -9.41 13.62
C MET A 255 -2.30 -8.92 12.37
N MET A 256 -2.33 -9.73 11.29
CA MET A 256 -3.07 -9.39 10.08
C MET A 256 -4.59 -9.27 10.29
N ARG A 257 -5.18 -10.14 11.13
CA ARG A 257 -6.62 -10.04 11.50
C ARG A 257 -6.93 -8.79 12.31
N ASP A 258 -6.11 -8.48 13.31
CA ASP A 258 -6.30 -7.31 14.17
C ASP A 258 -6.18 -5.99 13.39
N TRP A 259 -5.50 -6.01 12.26
CA TRP A 259 -5.42 -4.88 11.34
C TRP A 259 -6.52 -4.87 10.28
N ALA A 260 -7.53 -5.71 10.42
CA ALA A 260 -8.61 -5.88 9.44
C ALA A 260 -8.12 -6.24 8.03
N TYR A 261 -7.02 -7.04 7.94
CA TYR A 261 -6.55 -7.66 6.69
C TYR A 261 -7.05 -9.13 6.59
N PRO A 262 -8.36 -9.38 6.41
CA PRO A 262 -8.93 -10.73 6.49
C PRO A 262 -8.51 -11.67 5.35
N SER A 263 -7.77 -11.22 4.37
CA SER A 263 -7.37 -12.01 3.22
C SER A 263 -5.86 -12.11 3.08
N LEU A 264 -5.22 -12.85 3.98
CA LEU A 264 -3.94 -13.47 3.67
C LEU A 264 -4.23 -14.58 2.64
N ARG A 265 -3.76 -14.43 1.42
CA ARG A 265 -3.68 -15.58 0.51
C ARG A 265 -2.44 -16.36 0.88
N PRO A 266 -2.57 -17.62 1.32
CA PRO A 266 -1.39 -18.47 1.41
C PRO A 266 -0.86 -18.69 -0.01
N LYS A 267 0.27 -18.08 -0.34
CA LYS A 267 1.12 -18.62 -1.39
C LYS A 267 1.71 -19.89 -0.77
N GLN A 268 0.97 -21.02 -0.87
CA GLN A 268 1.42 -22.29 -0.33
C GLN A 268 2.68 -22.76 -1.06
N ARG A 269 3.83 -22.45 -0.51
CA ARG A 269 5.08 -23.19 -0.69
C ARG A 269 5.80 -23.16 0.64
N ALA A 270 5.51 -24.15 1.48
CA ALA A 270 6.47 -24.56 2.49
C ALA A 270 7.62 -25.25 1.74
N LEU A 271 8.72 -24.55 1.53
CA LEU A 271 9.95 -25.14 1.02
C LEU A 271 10.82 -25.48 2.23
N ALA A 272 10.88 -26.78 2.58
CA ALA A 272 11.96 -27.24 3.41
C ALA A 272 13.26 -27.13 2.59
N VAL A 273 14.16 -26.25 3.01
CA VAL A 273 15.48 -26.15 2.39
C VAL A 273 16.36 -27.24 3.00
N ALA A 274 16.45 -28.41 2.34
CA ALA A 274 17.43 -29.41 2.71
C ALA A 274 18.85 -28.86 2.48
N ARG A 275 19.67 -28.77 3.53
CA ARG A 275 21.10 -28.50 3.36
C ARG A 275 21.74 -29.61 2.51
N PRO A 276 22.61 -29.26 1.54
CA PRO A 276 23.42 -30.28 0.92
C PRO A 276 24.25 -30.99 2.02
N LYS A 277 24.18 -32.31 2.06
CA LYS A 277 25.04 -33.12 2.94
C LYS A 277 26.48 -32.72 2.65
N GLN A 278 27.18 -32.18 3.65
CA GLN A 278 28.63 -32.05 3.56
C GLN A 278 29.17 -33.50 3.42
N SER A 279 29.67 -33.82 2.23
CA SER A 279 30.49 -35.02 2.03
C SER A 279 31.75 -34.84 2.84
N GLY A 280 31.88 -35.70 3.88
CA GLY A 280 33.11 -35.88 4.65
C GLY A 280 34.24 -36.43 3.78
#